data_bfac430b7dc8508af0f4d0f5b3c147c1
#
_entry.id   bfac430b7dc8508af0f4d0f5b3c147c1
#
_cell.length_a   1.000
_cell.length_b   1.000
_cell.length_c   1.000
_cell.angle_alpha   90.00
_cell.angle_beta   90.00
_cell.angle_gamma   90.00
#
_symmetry.space_group_name_H-M   'P 1'
#
loop_
_entity.id
_entity.type
_entity.pdbx_description
1 polymer ?
#
loop_
_entity_poly.entity_id
_entity_poly.type
_entity_poly.pdbx_seq_one_letter_code
_entity_poly.pdbx_strand_id
1 'polypeptide(L)'
;GVIASALMAPPIFPAYNSDGSYNWGMNGFLKKNSWNTQTNEVLNPVALALEVDDVREKLNMVGNVYASYEFIKGLEYKLTMGGDYYSYIRNYYRPSCIPLKGVKYYDEPSAPTAANYANSYFHWTISNQISFNRKFGDHSINAVAVYEAEKQSIQTSAIKGTGIAGDDKVRTTKGKTLSIDDTYNNKYAYTFASWLVRAQYSYKGRYMISASI
;
A
#
# COMPACT_ATOMS: atom_id res chain seq x y z
N GLY A 1 -8.37 8.29 -14.48
CA GLY A 1 -9.40 7.44 -13.88
C GLY A 1 -10.81 7.96 -14.22
N VAL A 2 -11.86 7.21 -13.87
CA VAL A 2 -13.28 7.51 -14.21
C VAL A 2 -13.69 8.93 -13.82
N ILE A 3 -13.43 9.36 -12.59
CA ILE A 3 -13.79 10.70 -12.10
C ILE A 3 -13.12 11.81 -12.93
N ALA A 4 -11.83 11.70 -13.20
CA ALA A 4 -11.11 12.68 -13.99
C ALA A 4 -11.65 12.75 -15.42
N SER A 5 -11.96 11.58 -16.04
CA SER A 5 -12.58 11.54 -17.36
C SER A 5 -13.99 12.15 -17.35
N ALA A 6 -14.78 11.90 -16.30
CA ALA A 6 -16.12 12.49 -16.17
C ALA A 6 -16.09 14.01 -16.02
N LEU A 7 -15.16 14.55 -15.24
CA LEU A 7 -15.00 16.00 -15.06
C LEU A 7 -14.50 16.72 -16.33
N MET A 8 -13.74 16.03 -17.18
CA MET A 8 -13.22 16.57 -18.43
C MET A 8 -14.14 16.32 -19.63
N ALA A 9 -15.13 15.44 -19.50
CA ALA A 9 -16.05 15.11 -20.56
C ALA A 9 -16.98 16.30 -20.87
N PRO A 10 -17.03 16.81 -22.13
CA PRO A 10 -17.95 17.84 -22.49
C PRO A 10 -19.42 17.36 -22.42
N PRO A 11 -20.33 18.12 -21.83
CA PRO A 11 -21.71 17.68 -21.61
C PRO A 11 -22.54 17.49 -22.90
N ILE A 12 -22.03 17.97 -24.03
CA ILE A 12 -22.66 17.84 -25.36
C ILE A 12 -22.42 16.48 -26.01
N PHE A 13 -21.52 15.64 -25.46
CA PHE A 13 -21.24 14.32 -26.00
C PHE A 13 -22.02 13.24 -25.24
N PRO A 14 -22.90 12.51 -25.88
CA PRO A 14 -23.56 11.37 -25.27
C PRO A 14 -22.56 10.22 -25.01
N ALA A 15 -22.80 9.44 -23.97
CA ALA A 15 -21.94 8.28 -23.63
C ALA A 15 -22.04 7.16 -24.67
N TYR A 16 -23.16 7.07 -25.36
CA TYR A 16 -23.44 6.03 -26.35
C TYR A 16 -23.78 6.63 -27.72
N ASN A 17 -23.42 5.91 -28.74
CA ASN A 17 -23.88 6.14 -30.10
C ASN A 17 -25.34 5.66 -30.27
N SER A 18 -25.97 5.98 -31.41
CA SER A 18 -27.34 5.56 -31.72
C SER A 18 -27.53 4.05 -31.85
N ASP A 19 -26.46 3.32 -32.12
CA ASP A 19 -26.41 1.85 -32.18
C ASP A 19 -26.15 1.16 -30.84
N GLY A 20 -26.01 1.94 -29.75
CA GLY A 20 -25.73 1.43 -28.42
C GLY A 20 -24.24 1.20 -28.09
N SER A 21 -23.36 1.40 -29.05
CA SER A 21 -21.91 1.34 -28.81
C SER A 21 -21.39 2.55 -28.02
N TYR A 22 -20.24 2.41 -27.37
CA TYR A 22 -19.62 3.54 -26.66
C TYR A 22 -19.17 4.64 -27.62
N ASN A 23 -19.49 5.88 -27.28
CA ASN A 23 -19.08 7.03 -28.07
C ASN A 23 -17.63 7.43 -27.74
N TRP A 24 -16.73 7.32 -28.68
CA TRP A 24 -15.32 7.72 -28.59
C TRP A 24 -15.01 9.02 -29.33
N GLY A 25 -16.02 9.66 -29.96
CA GLY A 25 -15.86 10.87 -30.78
C GLY A 25 -15.36 12.11 -30.04
N MET A 26 -15.41 12.11 -28.72
CA MET A 26 -15.00 13.20 -27.84
C MET A 26 -13.56 13.67 -28.11
N ASN A 27 -12.64 12.74 -28.30
CA ASN A 27 -11.23 13.05 -28.55
C ASN A 27 -10.99 13.68 -29.93
N GLY A 28 -11.72 13.25 -30.94
CA GLY A 28 -11.66 13.82 -32.29
C GLY A 28 -12.12 15.29 -32.31
N PHE A 29 -13.19 15.58 -31.57
CA PHE A 29 -13.74 16.94 -31.47
C PHE A 29 -12.78 17.88 -30.73
N LEU A 30 -12.23 17.47 -29.60
CA LEU A 30 -11.30 18.28 -28.81
C LEU A 30 -10.03 18.62 -29.59
N LYS A 31 -9.48 17.66 -30.36
CA LYS A 31 -8.32 17.89 -31.22
C LYS A 31 -8.63 18.86 -32.37
N LYS A 32 -9.77 18.69 -33.01
CA LYS A 32 -10.17 19.51 -34.18
C LYS A 32 -10.40 20.98 -33.83
N ASN A 33 -10.88 21.26 -32.62
CA ASN A 33 -11.22 22.61 -32.21
C ASN A 33 -10.12 23.32 -31.41
N SER A 34 -8.93 22.78 -31.34
CA SER A 34 -7.75 23.36 -30.65
C SER A 34 -7.99 23.77 -29.20
N TRP A 35 -9.02 23.28 -28.56
CA TRP A 35 -9.37 23.63 -27.17
C TRP A 35 -8.43 22.97 -26.17
N ASN A 36 -7.67 21.99 -26.62
CA ASN A 36 -6.65 21.39 -25.80
C ASN A 36 -5.44 20.99 -26.65
N THR A 37 -4.44 21.83 -26.67
CA THR A 37 -3.13 21.53 -27.28
C THR A 37 -2.31 20.55 -26.44
N GLN A 38 -2.69 20.31 -25.20
CA GLN A 38 -2.16 19.27 -24.36
C GLN A 38 -3.06 18.04 -24.45
N THR A 39 -2.47 16.93 -24.75
CA THR A 39 -2.97 15.59 -24.98
C THR A 39 -3.74 14.96 -23.80
N ASN A 40 -4.66 15.68 -23.18
CA ASN A 40 -5.55 15.08 -22.19
C ASN A 40 -6.62 14.28 -22.93
N GLU A 41 -6.26 13.04 -23.21
CA GLU A 41 -7.15 12.07 -23.80
C GLU A 41 -8.28 11.77 -22.81
N VAL A 42 -9.45 12.24 -23.13
CA VAL A 42 -10.66 11.98 -22.35
C VAL A 42 -11.28 10.71 -22.86
N LEU A 43 -11.13 9.63 -22.12
CA LEU A 43 -11.84 8.38 -22.40
C LEU A 43 -13.29 8.49 -21.90
N ASN A 44 -14.20 7.76 -22.58
CA ASN A 44 -15.59 7.70 -22.15
C ASN A 44 -15.70 7.21 -20.70
N PRO A 45 -16.19 8.05 -19.77
CA PRO A 45 -16.21 7.70 -18.35
C PRO A 45 -17.17 6.57 -18.01
N VAL A 46 -18.24 6.40 -18.80
CA VAL A 46 -19.21 5.31 -18.62
C VAL A 46 -18.58 3.99 -19.00
N ALA A 47 -17.89 3.93 -20.14
CA ALA A 47 -17.15 2.75 -20.56
C ALA A 47 -16.06 2.38 -19.53
N LEU A 48 -15.32 3.36 -19.02
CA LEU A 48 -14.32 3.12 -17.98
C LEU A 48 -14.92 2.56 -16.68
N ALA A 49 -16.12 3.00 -16.33
CA ALA A 49 -16.78 2.57 -15.11
C ALA A 49 -17.37 1.15 -15.22
N LEU A 50 -17.87 0.79 -16.39
CA LEU A 50 -18.57 -0.48 -16.60
C LEU A 50 -17.67 -1.62 -17.06
N GLU A 51 -16.62 -1.32 -17.82
CA GLU A 51 -15.82 -2.34 -18.51
C GLU A 51 -14.47 -2.60 -17.84
N VAL A 52 -13.91 -1.64 -17.11
CA VAL A 52 -12.61 -1.80 -16.47
C VAL A 52 -12.78 -2.35 -15.06
N ASP A 53 -12.21 -3.52 -14.79
CA ASP A 53 -12.10 -4.04 -13.43
C ASP A 53 -10.82 -3.55 -12.77
N ASP A 54 -10.95 -2.93 -11.60
CA ASP A 54 -9.83 -2.54 -10.73
C ASP A 54 -10.19 -2.90 -9.28
N VAL A 55 -10.07 -4.19 -8.98
CA VAL A 55 -10.41 -4.75 -7.67
C VAL A 55 -9.19 -4.68 -6.77
N ARG A 56 -9.36 -4.14 -5.58
CA ARG A 56 -8.30 -3.94 -4.59
C ARG A 56 -8.71 -4.55 -3.25
N GLU A 57 -7.94 -5.52 -2.83
CA GLU A 57 -8.09 -6.17 -1.54
C GLU A 57 -6.99 -5.71 -0.61
N LYS A 58 -7.36 -5.33 0.62
CA LYS A 58 -6.42 -4.90 1.64
C LYS A 58 -6.73 -5.63 2.93
N LEU A 59 -5.69 -6.23 3.51
CA LEU A 59 -5.74 -6.81 4.84
C LEU A 59 -4.69 -6.10 5.70
N ASN A 60 -5.10 -5.60 6.84
CA ASN A 60 -4.21 -5.02 7.83
C ASN A 60 -4.49 -5.67 9.18
N MET A 61 -3.46 -6.27 9.79
CA MET A 61 -3.52 -6.94 11.08
C MET A 61 -2.41 -6.38 11.96
N VAL A 62 -2.78 -5.81 13.09
CA VAL A 62 -1.85 -5.29 14.10
C VAL A 62 -2.21 -5.88 15.45
N GLY A 63 -1.21 -6.32 16.18
CA GLY A 63 -1.43 -6.84 17.52
C GLY A 63 -0.16 -6.85 18.35
N ASN A 64 -0.34 -6.82 19.66
CA ASN A 64 0.74 -7.03 20.61
C ASN A 64 0.25 -7.86 21.79
N VAL A 65 1.19 -8.55 22.40
CA VAL A 65 1.01 -9.27 23.66
C VAL A 65 2.16 -8.93 24.58
N TYR A 66 1.91 -8.91 25.86
CA TYR A 66 2.98 -8.75 26.84
C TYR A 66 2.77 -9.68 28.04
N ALA A 67 3.87 -10.00 28.70
CA ALA A 67 3.90 -10.66 29.99
C ALA A 67 4.87 -9.91 30.90
N SER A 68 4.50 -9.71 32.15
CA SER A 68 5.40 -9.14 33.15
C SER A 68 5.43 -9.99 34.41
N TYR A 69 6.59 -9.96 35.09
CA TYR A 69 6.80 -10.68 36.33
C TYR A 69 7.71 -9.87 37.27
N GLU A 70 7.24 -9.66 38.47
CA GLU A 70 8.02 -9.03 39.53
C GLU A 70 8.78 -10.11 40.33
N PHE A 71 10.10 -10.19 40.15
CA PHE A 71 10.95 -11.18 40.84
C PHE A 71 11.11 -10.92 42.33
N ILE A 72 11.31 -9.64 42.66
CA ILE A 72 11.39 -9.13 44.01
C ILE A 72 10.75 -7.72 44.04
N LYS A 73 10.30 -7.27 45.18
CA LYS A 73 9.65 -5.96 45.30
C LYS A 73 10.46 -4.84 44.64
N GLY A 74 9.89 -4.30 43.57
CA GLY A 74 10.46 -3.22 42.77
C GLY A 74 11.33 -3.64 41.63
N LEU A 75 11.59 -4.96 41.39
CA LEU A 75 12.30 -5.46 40.22
C LEU A 75 11.35 -6.25 39.32
N GLU A 76 10.98 -5.68 38.21
CA GLU A 76 10.07 -6.25 37.23
C GLU A 76 10.77 -6.52 35.90
N TYR A 77 10.48 -7.65 35.32
CA TYR A 77 10.79 -7.96 33.93
C TYR A 77 9.50 -7.95 33.12
N LYS A 78 9.54 -7.31 31.95
CA LYS A 78 8.42 -7.26 31.00
C LYS A 78 8.92 -7.65 29.62
N LEU A 79 8.29 -8.67 29.03
CA LEU A 79 8.44 -9.06 27.66
C LEU A 79 7.25 -8.54 26.87
N THR A 80 7.50 -7.79 25.80
CA THR A 80 6.46 -7.35 24.85
C THR A 80 6.80 -7.89 23.47
N MET A 81 5.82 -8.50 22.80
CA MET A 81 5.94 -8.95 21.43
C MET A 81 4.86 -8.29 20.60
N GLY A 82 5.25 -7.60 19.54
CA GLY A 82 4.36 -6.92 18.60
C GLY A 82 4.47 -7.48 17.20
N GLY A 83 3.40 -7.41 16.45
CA GLY A 83 3.39 -7.78 15.04
C GLY A 83 2.43 -6.90 14.24
N ASP A 84 2.84 -6.59 13.03
CA ASP A 84 2.08 -5.83 12.05
C ASP A 84 2.22 -6.53 10.70
N TYR A 85 1.08 -6.90 10.13
CA TYR A 85 0.99 -7.54 8.81
C TYR A 85 0.05 -6.74 7.92
N TYR A 86 0.55 -6.36 6.77
CA TYR A 86 -0.22 -5.72 5.72
C TYR A 86 -0.11 -6.53 4.43
N SER A 87 -1.26 -6.76 3.78
CA SER A 87 -1.34 -7.37 2.46
C SER A 87 -2.22 -6.50 1.56
N TYR A 88 -1.75 -6.29 0.37
CA TYR A 88 -2.46 -5.56 -0.67
C TYR A 88 -2.38 -6.34 -1.98
N ILE A 89 -3.54 -6.68 -2.53
CA ILE A 89 -3.68 -7.32 -3.84
C ILE A 89 -4.54 -6.42 -4.71
N ARG A 90 -4.07 -6.15 -5.91
CA ARG A 90 -4.82 -5.42 -6.93
C ARG A 90 -4.91 -6.26 -8.18
N ASN A 91 -6.13 -6.59 -8.58
CA ASN A 91 -6.44 -7.23 -9.84
C ASN A 91 -6.99 -6.15 -10.78
N TYR A 92 -6.29 -5.93 -11.88
CA TYR A 92 -6.66 -4.95 -12.88
C TYR A 92 -6.90 -5.65 -14.21
N TYR A 93 -8.02 -5.33 -14.86
CA TYR A 93 -8.35 -5.80 -16.18
C TYR A 93 -8.94 -4.68 -17.01
N ARG A 94 -8.46 -4.53 -18.24
CA ARG A 94 -8.95 -3.59 -19.24
C ARG A 94 -9.26 -4.36 -20.52
N PRO A 95 -10.53 -4.41 -20.96
CA PRO A 95 -10.94 -5.10 -22.18
C PRO A 95 -10.49 -4.36 -23.44
N SER A 96 -10.64 -5.03 -24.59
CA SER A 96 -10.28 -4.52 -25.91
C SER A 96 -11.10 -3.31 -26.33
N CYS A 97 -12.34 -3.20 -25.87
CA CYS A 97 -13.23 -2.08 -26.20
C CYS A 97 -12.76 -0.74 -25.58
N ILE A 98 -11.84 -0.74 -24.62
CA ILE A 98 -11.29 0.49 -24.03
C ILE A 98 -9.99 0.86 -24.77
N PRO A 99 -9.95 1.98 -25.50
CA PRO A 99 -8.76 2.42 -26.24
C PRO A 99 -7.56 2.66 -25.33
N LEU A 100 -6.36 2.46 -25.87
CA LEU A 100 -5.12 2.88 -25.21
C LEU A 100 -4.94 4.40 -25.35
N LYS A 101 -4.49 5.05 -24.27
CA LYS A 101 -4.04 6.45 -24.36
C LYS A 101 -2.88 6.56 -25.35
N GLY A 102 -2.89 7.61 -26.18
CA GLY A 102 -1.83 7.85 -27.18
C GLY A 102 -2.02 7.15 -28.51
N VAL A 103 -3.02 6.30 -28.66
CA VAL A 103 -3.34 5.68 -29.95
C VAL A 103 -4.06 6.69 -30.82
N LYS A 104 -3.62 6.84 -32.09
CA LYS A 104 -4.10 7.84 -33.03
C LYS A 104 -5.59 7.66 -33.42
N TYR A 105 -6.10 6.44 -33.28
CA TYR A 105 -7.46 6.05 -33.65
C TYR A 105 -8.12 5.37 -32.44
N TYR A 106 -9.13 6.04 -31.90
CA TYR A 106 -9.88 5.53 -30.73
C TYR A 106 -10.98 4.52 -31.13
N ASP A 107 -11.19 4.32 -32.41
CA ASP A 107 -12.20 3.41 -32.95
C ASP A 107 -11.66 1.98 -33.16
N GLU A 108 -10.37 1.75 -32.96
CA GLU A 108 -9.78 0.42 -33.10
C GLU A 108 -9.70 -0.29 -31.75
N PRO A 109 -10.10 -1.57 -31.70
CA PRO A 109 -9.92 -2.38 -30.50
C PRO A 109 -8.45 -2.46 -30.11
N SER A 110 -8.16 -2.24 -28.84
CA SER A 110 -6.82 -2.40 -28.30
C SER A 110 -6.65 -3.80 -27.71
N ALA A 111 -5.42 -4.29 -27.66
CA ALA A 111 -5.19 -5.56 -26.97
C ALA A 111 -5.62 -5.48 -25.49
N PRO A 112 -6.46 -6.43 -25.03
CA PRO A 112 -6.86 -6.47 -23.63
C PRO A 112 -5.64 -6.61 -22.73
N THR A 113 -5.69 -5.97 -21.56
CA THR A 113 -4.57 -5.94 -20.62
C THR A 113 -5.06 -6.38 -19.25
N ALA A 114 -4.34 -7.28 -18.62
CA ALA A 114 -4.54 -7.63 -17.23
C ALA A 114 -3.24 -7.45 -16.43
N ALA A 115 -3.38 -7.04 -15.17
CA ALA A 115 -2.26 -6.95 -14.27
C ALA A 115 -2.67 -7.41 -12.87
N ASN A 116 -1.76 -8.10 -12.22
CA ASN A 116 -1.88 -8.45 -10.81
C ASN A 116 -0.70 -7.83 -10.08
N TYR A 117 -1.00 -7.08 -9.02
CA TYR A 117 -0.02 -6.49 -8.13
C TYR A 117 -0.25 -7.07 -6.74
N ALA A 118 0.81 -7.55 -6.10
CA ALA A 118 0.75 -8.04 -4.74
C ALA A 118 1.88 -7.42 -3.92
N ASN A 119 1.49 -6.81 -2.80
CA ASN A 119 2.42 -6.25 -1.82
C ASN A 119 2.13 -6.89 -0.48
N SER A 120 3.13 -7.37 0.20
CA SER A 120 3.05 -7.80 1.58
C SER A 120 4.13 -7.16 2.42
N TYR A 121 3.76 -6.80 3.61
CA TYR A 121 4.61 -6.23 4.62
C TYR A 121 4.40 -7.01 5.91
N PHE A 122 5.49 -7.43 6.52
CA PHE A 122 5.46 -8.06 7.82
C PHE A 122 6.54 -7.46 8.70
N HIS A 123 6.12 -6.93 9.82
CA HIS A 123 6.99 -6.35 10.83
C HIS A 123 6.70 -7.02 12.18
N TRP A 124 7.74 -7.33 12.92
CA TRP A 124 7.62 -7.78 14.29
C TRP A 124 8.65 -7.10 15.18
N THR A 125 8.27 -6.89 16.42
CA THR A 125 9.12 -6.35 17.48
C THR A 125 9.11 -7.28 18.69
N ILE A 126 10.27 -7.42 19.33
CA ILE A 126 10.42 -8.07 20.62
C ILE A 126 11.17 -7.10 21.52
N SER A 127 10.53 -6.68 22.60
CA SER A 127 11.09 -5.77 23.58
C SER A 127 11.20 -6.48 24.93
N ASN A 128 12.40 -6.50 25.49
CA ASN A 128 12.73 -7.02 26.80
C ASN A 128 13.06 -5.84 27.70
N GLN A 129 12.29 -5.64 28.75
CA GLN A 129 12.46 -4.56 29.68
C GLN A 129 12.70 -5.10 31.10
N ILE A 130 13.73 -4.60 31.73
CA ILE A 130 13.95 -4.78 33.17
C ILE A 130 13.80 -3.40 33.82
N SER A 131 12.94 -3.31 34.81
CA SER A 131 12.71 -2.09 35.57
C SER A 131 12.94 -2.32 37.05
N PHE A 132 13.61 -1.37 37.68
CA PHE A 132 13.84 -1.37 39.11
C PHE A 132 13.35 -0.04 39.70
N ASN A 133 12.39 -0.11 40.61
CA ASN A 133 11.83 1.04 41.28
C ASN A 133 11.71 0.76 42.79
N ARG A 134 12.55 1.41 43.56
CA ARG A 134 12.56 1.18 45.02
C ARG A 134 12.93 2.42 45.76
N LYS A 135 12.30 2.56 46.95
CA LYS A 135 12.60 3.61 47.94
C LYS A 135 13.18 2.97 49.19
N PHE A 136 14.31 3.52 49.66
CA PHE A 136 15.02 3.12 50.86
C PHE A 136 15.19 4.36 51.78
N GLY A 137 14.30 4.53 52.74
CA GLY A 137 14.30 5.72 53.55
C GLY A 137 14.15 7.00 52.71
N ASP A 138 15.15 7.87 52.75
CA ASP A 138 15.20 9.13 52.00
C ASP A 138 15.69 8.96 50.56
N HIS A 139 16.12 7.76 50.16
CA HIS A 139 16.67 7.47 48.85
C HIS A 139 15.62 6.81 47.96
N SER A 140 15.48 7.27 46.71
CA SER A 140 14.62 6.65 45.67
C SER A 140 15.45 6.39 44.45
N ILE A 141 15.38 5.15 43.95
CA ILE A 141 16.04 4.69 42.73
C ILE A 141 14.98 4.23 41.76
N ASN A 142 15.05 4.73 40.52
CA ASN A 142 14.28 4.27 39.39
C ASN A 142 15.25 3.99 38.25
N ALA A 143 15.27 2.76 37.76
CA ALA A 143 16.12 2.37 36.64
C ALA A 143 15.32 1.51 35.67
N VAL A 144 15.61 1.65 34.39
CA VAL A 144 15.04 0.82 33.34
C VAL A 144 16.12 0.50 32.32
N ALA A 145 16.15 -0.75 31.90
CA ALA A 145 16.95 -1.20 30.77
C ALA A 145 16.03 -1.90 29.77
N VAL A 146 16.13 -1.55 28.51
CA VAL A 146 15.32 -2.12 27.43
C VAL A 146 16.28 -2.63 26.37
N TYR A 147 16.05 -3.84 25.92
CA TYR A 147 16.59 -4.38 24.68
C TYR A 147 15.44 -4.65 23.72
N GLU A 148 15.51 -4.05 22.55
CA GLU A 148 14.51 -4.22 21.52
C GLU A 148 15.15 -4.75 20.25
N ALA A 149 14.52 -5.74 19.65
CA ALA A 149 14.85 -6.26 18.34
C ALA A 149 13.62 -6.22 17.45
N GLU A 150 13.80 -5.79 16.22
CA GLU A 150 12.75 -5.76 15.23
C GLU A 150 13.23 -6.29 13.88
N LYS A 151 12.30 -6.80 13.12
CA LYS A 151 12.54 -7.19 11.73
C LYS A 151 11.35 -6.78 10.89
N GLN A 152 11.65 -6.14 9.78
CA GLN A 152 10.69 -5.83 8.73
C GLN A 152 11.05 -6.59 7.47
N SER A 153 10.06 -7.20 6.84
CA SER A 153 10.17 -7.79 5.51
C SER A 153 9.09 -7.25 4.60
N ILE A 154 9.48 -6.92 3.38
CA ILE A 154 8.63 -6.37 2.35
C ILE A 154 8.80 -7.23 1.11
N GLN A 155 7.69 -7.66 0.55
CA GLN A 155 7.67 -8.34 -0.75
C GLN A 155 6.69 -7.63 -1.67
N THR A 156 7.17 -7.29 -2.87
CA THR A 156 6.37 -6.66 -3.91
C THR A 156 6.48 -7.48 -5.17
N SER A 157 5.37 -7.76 -5.81
CA SER A 157 5.34 -8.44 -7.10
C SER A 157 4.30 -7.82 -8.02
N ALA A 158 4.59 -7.85 -9.31
CA ALA A 158 3.63 -7.50 -10.33
C ALA A 158 3.79 -8.42 -11.53
N ILE A 159 2.66 -8.77 -12.14
CA ILE A 159 2.60 -9.46 -13.41
C ILE A 159 1.62 -8.69 -14.29
N LYS A 160 2.05 -8.33 -15.50
CA LYS A 160 1.20 -7.66 -16.48
C LYS A 160 1.28 -8.39 -17.81
N GLY A 161 0.11 -8.70 -18.36
CA GLY A 161 -0.03 -9.37 -19.66
C GLY A 161 -0.92 -8.58 -20.59
N THR A 162 -0.66 -8.72 -21.90
CA THR A 162 -1.46 -8.15 -22.98
C THR A 162 -1.85 -9.23 -23.97
N GLY A 163 -2.87 -8.96 -24.82
CA GLY A 163 -3.33 -9.94 -25.80
C GLY A 163 -4.00 -11.15 -25.19
N ILE A 164 -4.81 -10.94 -24.16
CA ILE A 164 -5.52 -11.99 -23.44
C ILE A 164 -6.66 -12.53 -24.30
N ALA A 165 -6.74 -13.86 -24.43
CA ALA A 165 -7.83 -14.50 -25.14
C ALA A 165 -9.09 -14.57 -24.25
N GLY A 166 -10.27 -14.31 -24.84
CA GLY A 166 -11.53 -14.37 -24.11
C GLY A 166 -11.79 -13.15 -23.26
N ASP A 167 -11.82 -12.01 -23.90
CA ASP A 167 -11.99 -10.67 -23.36
C ASP A 167 -13.14 -10.54 -22.33
N ASP A 168 -14.16 -11.33 -22.48
CA ASP A 168 -15.39 -11.33 -21.70
C ASP A 168 -15.43 -12.40 -20.58
N LYS A 169 -14.57 -13.42 -20.64
CA LYS A 169 -14.68 -14.61 -19.77
C LYS A 169 -13.47 -14.87 -18.86
N VAL A 170 -12.27 -14.51 -19.30
CA VAL A 170 -11.02 -14.86 -18.61
C VAL A 170 -10.21 -13.62 -18.28
N ARG A 171 -10.58 -12.97 -17.20
CA ARG A 171 -9.94 -11.73 -16.70
C ARG A 171 -8.66 -12.02 -15.90
N THR A 172 -7.73 -12.77 -16.47
CA THR A 172 -6.47 -13.16 -15.84
C THR A 172 -5.28 -12.62 -16.60
N THR A 173 -4.10 -12.70 -15.98
CA THR A 173 -2.83 -12.30 -16.60
C THR A 173 -2.29 -13.32 -17.62
N LYS A 174 -3.03 -14.38 -17.93
CA LYS A 174 -2.66 -15.37 -18.95
C LYS A 174 -2.82 -14.79 -20.35
N GLY A 175 -1.87 -13.99 -20.78
CA GLY A 175 -1.85 -13.34 -22.08
C GLY A 175 -0.83 -13.95 -23.04
N LYS A 176 -0.87 -13.50 -24.30
CA LYS A 176 0.13 -13.87 -25.32
C LYS A 176 1.48 -13.21 -25.07
N THR A 177 1.48 -12.04 -24.45
CA THR A 177 2.69 -11.25 -24.22
C THR A 177 2.70 -10.75 -22.78
N LEU A 178 3.78 -11.05 -22.05
CA LEU A 178 4.05 -10.43 -20.75
C LEU A 178 4.87 -9.16 -20.98
N SER A 179 4.54 -8.11 -20.25
CA SER A 179 5.36 -6.91 -20.19
C SER A 179 6.53 -7.17 -19.25
N ILE A 180 7.74 -7.26 -19.78
CA ILE A 180 8.95 -7.51 -18.98
C ILE A 180 9.19 -6.35 -18.01
N ASP A 181 9.04 -5.11 -18.46
CA ASP A 181 9.28 -3.91 -17.67
C ASP A 181 8.30 -3.74 -16.50
N ASP A 182 7.08 -4.28 -16.62
CA ASP A 182 6.03 -4.21 -15.62
C ASP A 182 5.91 -5.52 -14.80
N THR A 183 6.79 -6.50 -15.03
CA THR A 183 6.79 -7.78 -14.32
C THR A 183 8.00 -7.86 -13.41
N TYR A 184 7.77 -7.94 -12.10
CA TYR A 184 8.85 -7.99 -11.11
C TYR A 184 8.44 -8.78 -9.88
N ASN A 185 9.44 -9.25 -9.15
CA ASN A 185 9.28 -9.84 -7.83
C ASN A 185 10.49 -9.42 -6.98
N ASN A 186 10.26 -8.49 -6.06
CA ASN A 186 11.27 -7.95 -5.17
C ASN A 186 10.98 -8.35 -3.72
N LYS A 187 12.03 -8.70 -3.01
CA LYS A 187 11.96 -8.98 -1.58
C LYS A 187 13.15 -8.36 -0.87
N TYR A 188 12.88 -7.59 0.16
CA TYR A 188 13.91 -7.04 1.04
C TYR A 188 13.45 -7.09 2.49
N ALA A 189 14.43 -7.19 3.36
CA ALA A 189 14.21 -7.21 4.79
C ALA A 189 15.36 -6.48 5.48
N TYR A 190 15.06 -5.84 6.58
CA TYR A 190 16.07 -5.33 7.50
C TYR A 190 15.73 -5.71 8.92
N THR A 191 16.77 -5.76 9.74
CA THR A 191 16.67 -5.99 11.17
C THR A 191 17.31 -4.83 11.89
N PHE A 192 16.75 -4.46 13.01
CA PHE A 192 17.27 -3.43 13.88
C PHE A 192 17.30 -3.96 15.31
N ALA A 193 18.32 -3.58 16.08
CA ALA A 193 18.40 -3.87 17.50
C ALA A 193 18.89 -2.64 18.24
N SER A 194 18.26 -2.33 19.35
CA SER A 194 18.56 -1.17 20.16
C SER A 194 18.62 -1.50 21.65
N TRP A 195 19.41 -0.72 22.35
CA TRP A 195 19.49 -0.73 23.79
C TRP A 195 19.12 0.66 24.31
N LEU A 196 18.35 0.70 25.37
CA LEU A 196 18.07 1.91 26.13
C LEU A 196 18.26 1.61 27.60
N VAL A 197 19.06 2.44 28.26
CA VAL A 197 19.22 2.36 29.70
C VAL A 197 18.97 3.76 30.27
N ARG A 198 18.16 3.83 31.31
CA ARG A 198 17.90 5.05 32.05
C ARG A 198 17.96 4.76 33.54
N ALA A 199 18.65 5.60 34.28
CA ALA A 199 18.69 5.56 35.72
C ALA A 199 18.36 6.96 36.29
N GLN A 200 17.59 6.98 37.36
CA GLN A 200 17.23 8.16 38.08
C GLN A 200 17.38 7.90 39.60
N TYR A 201 18.03 8.81 40.27
CA TYR A 201 18.21 8.78 41.71
C TYR A 201 17.67 10.08 42.32
N SER A 202 16.99 9.96 43.44
CA SER A 202 16.49 11.09 44.22
C SER A 202 16.80 10.92 45.70
N TYR A 203 17.31 11.98 46.32
CA TYR A 203 17.56 12.05 47.77
C TYR A 203 16.65 13.08 48.40
N LYS A 204 15.88 12.67 49.42
CA LYS A 204 14.89 13.46 50.15
C LYS A 204 13.88 14.20 49.24
N GLY A 205 13.71 13.79 47.97
CA GLY A 205 12.88 14.48 47.01
C GLY A 205 13.37 15.87 46.59
N ARG A 206 14.59 16.25 47.04
CA ARG A 206 15.18 17.59 46.80
C ARG A 206 16.32 17.56 45.79
N TYR A 207 17.12 16.52 45.85
CA TYR A 207 18.27 16.35 44.92
C TYR A 207 17.97 15.20 43.99
N MET A 208 18.00 15.48 42.70
CA MET A 208 17.71 14.48 41.67
C MET A 208 18.81 14.48 40.63
N ILE A 209 19.22 13.29 40.20
CA ILE A 209 20.11 13.08 39.08
C ILE A 209 19.51 12.03 38.17
N SER A 210 19.61 12.21 36.86
CA SER A 210 19.20 11.22 35.88
C SER A 210 20.22 11.13 34.77
N ALA A 211 20.40 9.90 34.26
CA ALA A 211 21.25 9.60 33.11
C ALA A 211 20.51 8.62 32.19
N SER A 212 20.74 8.74 30.88
CA SER A 212 20.21 7.82 29.88
C SER A 212 21.15 7.68 28.70
N ILE A 213 21.20 6.50 28.16
CA ILE A 213 21.91 6.17 26.94
C ILE A 213 21.03 5.32 26.05
#